data_69a461ba4c05cf102fa3d6014f0f343a
#
_entry.id   69a461ba4c05cf102fa3d6014f0f343a
#
_cell.length_a   1.000
_cell.length_b   1.000
_cell.length_c   1.000
_cell.angle_alpha   90.00
_cell.angle_beta   90.00
_cell.angle_gamma   90.00
#
_symmetry.space_group_name_H-M   'P 1'
#
loop_
_entity.id
_entity.type
_entity.pdbx_description
1 polymer ?
#
loop_
_entity_poly.entity_id
_entity_poly.type
_entity_poly.pdbx_seq_one_letter_code
_entity_poly.pdbx_strand_id
1 'polypeptide(L)'
;SKGIGVSCLCPQAVKTPMTENGAGTAGVDGMIEPEECAAAVLEAIEKEQFLITPHEEVLEYIKRKATDYDRWIGGMQRLQGKFEDFYGDLFKKT
;
A
#
# COMPACT_ATOMS: atom_id res chain seq x y z
N SER A 1 18.86 -20.18 3.13
CA SER A 1 19.79 -21.24 3.41
C SER A 1 20.62 -21.71 2.21
N LYS A 2 20.19 -21.39 0.99
CA LYS A 2 20.92 -21.73 -0.24
C LYS A 2 21.33 -20.49 -1.04
N GLY A 3 21.50 -19.36 -0.37
CA GLY A 3 21.89 -18.11 -1.00
C GLY A 3 20.78 -17.41 -1.76
N ILE A 4 19.53 -17.84 -1.60
CA ILE A 4 18.38 -17.21 -2.25
C ILE A 4 17.72 -16.27 -1.25
N GLY A 5 17.61 -14.99 -1.64
CA GLY A 5 16.86 -13.98 -0.90
C GLY A 5 15.44 -13.86 -1.43
N VAL A 6 14.50 -13.57 -0.52
CA VAL A 6 13.09 -13.32 -0.86
C VAL A 6 12.63 -12.07 -0.14
N SER A 7 11.93 -11.20 -0.85
CA SER A 7 11.35 -9.99 -0.26
C SER A 7 9.92 -9.80 -0.77
N CYS A 8 9.12 -9.12 0.03
CA CYS A 8 7.73 -8.80 -0.31
C CYS A 8 7.56 -7.28 -0.30
N LEU A 9 7.23 -6.71 -1.45
CA LEU A 9 7.01 -5.27 -1.60
C LEU A 9 5.54 -4.94 -1.37
N CYS A 10 5.27 -4.07 -0.40
CA CYS A 10 3.92 -3.67 -0.01
C CYS A 10 3.75 -2.15 -0.12
N PRO A 11 3.62 -1.59 -1.33
CA PRO A 11 3.44 -0.15 -1.51
C PRO A 11 1.98 0.26 -1.32
N GLN A 12 1.76 1.53 -1.03
CA GLN A 12 0.50 2.21 -1.30
C GLN A 12 0.60 2.81 -2.72
N ALA A 13 -0.02 3.96 -2.97
CA ALA A 13 -0.03 4.54 -4.31
C ALA A 13 1.36 5.01 -4.76
N VAL A 14 1.71 4.64 -5.97
CA VAL A 14 2.92 5.10 -6.66
C VAL A 14 2.47 5.84 -7.93
N LYS A 15 3.08 6.97 -8.21
CA LYS A 15 2.72 7.81 -9.36
C LYS A 15 3.12 7.14 -10.67
N THR A 16 2.16 6.52 -11.34
CA THR A 16 2.33 5.78 -12.59
C THR A 16 1.11 6.01 -13.48
N PRO A 17 1.13 5.61 -14.76
CA PRO A 17 -0.07 5.67 -15.60
C PRO A 17 -1.28 4.94 -15.00
N MET A 18 -1.06 3.88 -14.21
CA MET A 18 -2.15 3.15 -13.54
C MET A 18 -2.90 4.02 -12.52
N THR A 19 -2.21 4.99 -11.90
CA THR A 19 -2.80 5.87 -10.88
C THR A 19 -3.12 7.28 -11.41
N GLU A 20 -3.12 7.47 -12.71
CA GLU A 20 -3.36 8.76 -13.37
C GLU A 20 -4.70 9.39 -12.97
N ASN A 21 -5.73 8.57 -12.82
CA ASN A 21 -7.08 9.02 -12.44
C ASN A 21 -7.38 8.84 -10.94
N GLY A 22 -6.33 8.68 -10.14
CA GLY A 22 -6.43 8.47 -8.70
C GLY A 22 -6.22 7.02 -8.30
N ALA A 23 -5.97 6.80 -7.04
CA ALA A 23 -5.59 5.49 -6.48
C ALA A 23 -6.64 4.93 -5.50
N GLY A 24 -7.78 5.60 -5.30
CA GLY A 24 -8.79 5.16 -4.32
C GLY A 24 -8.21 5.10 -2.92
N THR A 25 -8.52 4.03 -2.17
CA THR A 25 -8.05 3.87 -0.80
C THR A 25 -6.52 3.77 -0.69
N ALA A 26 -5.85 3.29 -1.74
CA ALA A 26 -4.39 3.20 -1.74
C ALA A 26 -3.71 4.59 -1.76
N GLY A 27 -4.44 5.63 -2.17
CA GLY A 27 -3.93 7.00 -2.23
C GLY A 27 -4.10 7.81 -0.95
N VAL A 28 -4.66 7.23 0.12
CA VAL A 28 -4.98 7.95 1.36
C VAL A 28 -3.74 8.59 2.02
N ASP A 29 -2.58 7.97 1.88
CA ASP A 29 -1.32 8.47 2.44
C ASP A 29 -0.49 9.26 1.42
N GLY A 30 -1.08 9.62 0.28
CA GLY A 30 -0.39 10.31 -0.80
C GLY A 30 0.31 9.35 -1.74
N MET A 31 0.81 9.88 -2.84
CA MET A 31 1.56 9.11 -3.84
C MET A 31 3.05 9.39 -3.72
N ILE A 32 3.87 8.35 -3.87
CA ILE A 32 5.32 8.51 -3.95
C ILE A 32 5.76 8.37 -5.41
N GLU A 33 6.93 8.91 -5.72
CA GLU A 33 7.51 8.76 -7.05
C GLU A 33 8.03 7.33 -7.24
N PRO A 34 8.03 6.79 -8.49
CA PRO A 34 8.57 5.46 -8.76
C PRO A 34 10.01 5.28 -8.29
N GLU A 35 10.81 6.33 -8.41
CA GLU A 35 12.21 6.32 -7.99
C GLU A 35 12.37 6.12 -6.49
N GLU A 36 11.48 6.71 -5.69
CA GLU A 36 11.45 6.52 -4.23
C GLU A 36 11.12 5.09 -3.88
N CYS A 37 10.14 4.50 -4.56
CA CYS A 37 9.75 3.11 -4.37
C CYS A 37 10.91 2.17 -4.71
N ALA A 38 11.55 2.38 -5.85
CA ALA A 38 12.70 1.58 -6.29
C ALA A 38 13.88 1.70 -5.33
N ALA A 39 14.17 2.90 -4.82
CA ALA A 39 15.24 3.12 -3.87
C ALA A 39 14.99 2.35 -2.56
N ALA A 40 13.74 2.35 -2.07
CA ALA A 40 13.36 1.60 -0.89
C ALA A 40 13.58 0.09 -1.07
N VAL A 41 13.27 -0.43 -2.26
CA VAL A 41 13.47 -1.85 -2.60
C VAL A 41 14.95 -2.20 -2.57
N LEU A 42 15.79 -1.41 -3.24
CA LEU A 42 17.25 -1.66 -3.30
C LEU A 42 17.89 -1.64 -1.90
N GLU A 43 17.52 -0.65 -1.08
CA GLU A 43 17.99 -0.55 0.29
C GLU A 43 17.60 -1.77 1.12
N ALA A 44 16.35 -2.19 1.02
CA ALA A 44 15.82 -3.34 1.77
C ALA A 44 16.49 -4.65 1.33
N ILE A 45 16.75 -4.83 0.04
CA ILE A 45 17.45 -6.01 -0.49
C ILE A 45 18.87 -6.06 0.05
N GLU A 46 19.59 -4.92 0.07
CA GLU A 46 20.94 -4.86 0.66
C GLU A 46 20.95 -5.27 2.12
N LYS A 47 19.92 -4.91 2.88
CA LYS A 47 19.78 -5.25 4.30
C LYS A 47 19.15 -6.62 4.52
N GLU A 48 18.83 -7.34 3.46
CA GLU A 48 18.17 -8.65 3.52
C GLU A 48 16.84 -8.63 4.26
N GLN A 49 16.09 -7.53 4.12
CA GLN A 49 14.76 -7.40 4.73
C GLN A 49 13.70 -8.11 3.89
N PHE A 50 12.79 -8.84 4.54
CA PHE A 50 11.69 -9.49 3.86
C PHE A 50 10.58 -8.50 3.49
N LEU A 51 10.06 -7.77 4.49
CA LEU A 51 8.94 -6.86 4.29
C LEU A 51 9.45 -5.48 3.88
N ILE A 52 9.03 -5.01 2.71
CA ILE A 52 9.44 -3.70 2.17
C ILE A 52 8.22 -2.79 2.14
N THR A 53 8.24 -1.73 2.94
CA THR A 53 7.14 -0.78 3.07
C THR A 53 7.61 0.63 2.70
N PRO A 54 7.55 1.01 1.40
CA PRO A 54 7.99 2.35 0.96
C PRO A 54 7.20 3.48 1.59
N HIS A 55 5.92 3.22 1.92
CA HIS A 55 5.08 4.12 2.71
C HIS A 55 5.17 3.68 4.17
N GLU A 56 5.69 4.54 5.03
CA GLU A 56 5.90 4.22 6.45
C GLU A 56 4.62 3.80 7.18
N GLU A 57 3.49 4.36 6.77
CA GLU A 57 2.19 4.11 7.37
C GLU A 57 1.75 2.66 7.27
N VAL A 58 2.21 1.92 6.25
CA VAL A 58 1.80 0.53 6.01
C VAL A 58 2.17 -0.37 7.18
N LEU A 59 3.36 -0.21 7.74
CA LEU A 59 3.80 -1.01 8.88
C LEU A 59 2.89 -0.79 10.10
N GLU A 60 2.47 0.45 10.33
CA GLU A 60 1.53 0.80 11.41
C GLU A 60 0.16 0.15 11.17
N TYR A 61 -0.33 0.15 9.93
CA TYR A 61 -1.60 -0.49 9.59
C TYR A 61 -1.57 -2.00 9.83
N ILE A 62 -0.46 -2.65 9.51
CA ILE A 62 -0.28 -4.08 9.78
C ILE A 62 -0.37 -4.36 11.28
N LYS A 63 0.27 -3.53 12.10
CA LYS A 63 0.23 -3.65 13.56
C LYS A 63 -1.18 -3.46 14.11
N ARG A 64 -1.91 -2.47 13.64
CA ARG A 64 -3.30 -2.19 14.05
C ARG A 64 -4.21 -3.36 13.72
N LYS A 65 -4.08 -3.90 12.51
CA LYS A 65 -4.87 -5.05 12.07
C LYS A 65 -4.64 -6.26 13.00
N ALA A 66 -3.39 -6.55 13.33
CA ALA A 66 -3.04 -7.69 14.16
C ALA A 66 -3.46 -7.53 15.62
N THR A 67 -3.53 -6.28 16.11
CA THR A 67 -3.84 -5.98 17.49
C THR A 67 -5.34 -6.07 17.80
N ASP A 68 -6.18 -5.54 16.88
CA ASP A 68 -7.64 -5.51 17.07
C ASP A 68 -8.32 -5.56 15.70
N TYR A 69 -8.68 -6.75 15.28
CA TYR A 69 -9.29 -6.98 13.96
C TYR A 69 -10.61 -6.25 13.79
N ASP A 70 -11.47 -6.28 14.81
CA ASP A 70 -12.80 -5.68 14.71
C ASP A 70 -12.70 -4.16 14.55
N ARG A 71 -11.78 -3.54 15.27
CA ARG A 71 -11.52 -2.11 15.14
C ARG A 71 -10.96 -1.79 13.75
N TRP A 72 -10.05 -2.62 13.24
CA TRP A 72 -9.48 -2.46 11.91
C TRP A 72 -10.55 -2.59 10.82
N ILE A 73 -11.45 -3.59 10.93
CA ILE A 73 -12.57 -3.77 10.00
C ILE A 73 -13.47 -2.55 10.00
N GLY A 74 -13.81 -2.01 11.17
CA GLY A 74 -14.59 -0.78 11.28
C GLY A 74 -13.93 0.41 10.60
N GLY A 75 -12.61 0.52 10.73
CA GLY A 75 -11.81 1.55 10.05
C GLY A 75 -11.85 1.39 8.54
N MET A 76 -11.75 0.15 8.04
CA MET A 76 -11.83 -0.13 6.61
C MET A 76 -13.21 0.19 6.03
N GLN A 77 -14.27 -0.08 6.78
CA GLN A 77 -15.64 0.28 6.37
C GLN A 77 -15.79 1.79 6.21
N ARG A 78 -15.27 2.56 7.16
CA ARG A 78 -15.30 4.02 7.09
C ARG A 78 -14.47 4.55 5.91
N LEU A 79 -13.30 3.97 5.67
CA LEU A 79 -12.44 4.35 4.56
C LEU A 79 -13.11 4.04 3.22
N GLN A 80 -13.74 2.88 3.09
CA GLN A 80 -14.50 2.50 1.90
C GLN A 80 -15.61 3.51 1.62
N GLY A 81 -16.33 3.96 2.65
CA GLY A 81 -17.36 4.98 2.51
C GLY A 81 -16.87 6.29 1.92
N LYS A 82 -15.66 6.70 2.26
CA LYS A 82 -15.06 7.94 1.71
C LYS A 82 -14.75 7.84 0.21
N PHE A 83 -14.56 6.64 -0.31
CA PHE A 83 -14.21 6.40 -1.71
C PHE A 83 -15.29 5.66 -2.48
N GLU A 84 -16.51 5.63 -1.95
CA GLU A 84 -17.64 4.92 -2.56
C GLU A 84 -17.91 5.39 -3.99
N ASP A 85 -17.91 6.69 -4.23
CA ASP A 85 -18.16 7.25 -5.56
C ASP A 85 -17.07 6.85 -6.55
N PHE A 86 -15.81 6.84 -6.11
CA PHE A 86 -14.68 6.41 -6.95
C PHE A 86 -14.86 4.96 -7.43
N TYR A 87 -15.15 4.05 -6.49
CA TYR A 87 -15.32 2.63 -6.83
C TYR A 87 -16.62 2.37 -7.58
N GLY A 88 -17.69 3.11 -7.25
CA GLY A 88 -18.95 3.03 -7.98
C GLY A 88 -18.77 3.37 -9.45
N ASP A 89 -18.08 4.47 -9.76
CA ASP A 89 -17.81 4.89 -11.13
C ASP A 89 -16.92 3.88 -11.86
N LEU A 90 -15.93 3.32 -11.17
CA LEU A 90 -15.04 2.31 -11.74
C LEU A 90 -15.82 1.06 -12.19
N PHE A 91 -16.73 0.59 -11.36
CA PHE A 91 -17.55 -0.59 -11.69
C PHE A 91 -18.59 -0.32 -12.77
N LYS A 92 -19.10 0.90 -12.86
CA LYS A 92 -20.04 1.30 -13.92
C LYS A 92 -19.40 1.31 -15.31
N LYS A 93 -18.09 1.47 -15.40
CA LYS A 93 -17.34 1.50 -16.66
C LYS A 93 -17.03 0.11 -17.21
N THR A 94 -17.28 -0.89 -16.42
CA THR A 94 -17.04 -2.28 -16.81
C THR A 94 -18.34 -2.97 -17.21
#